data_22b588d7fa4e093ac7a2c3271e8567c5
#
_entry.id   22b588d7fa4e093ac7a2c3271e8567c5
#
_cell.length_a   1.000
_cell.length_b   1.000
_cell.length_c   1.000
_cell.angle_alpha   90.00
_cell.angle_beta   90.00
_cell.angle_gamma   90.00
#
_symmetry.space_group_name_H-M   'P 1'
#
loop_
_entity.id
_entity.type
_entity.pdbx_description
1 polymer ?
#
loop_
_entity_poly.entity_id
_entity_poly.type
_entity_poly.pdbx_seq_one_letter_code
_entity_poly.pdbx_strand_id
1 'polypeptide(L)'
;SAASDVYKRQVSMGGALAFWMGNPVLNPATLVFMGFVLGWGFAAIRLVAGLVMVLLIATLVQKWVRETPQTQAPVEIDIPEAQGGFFSRWGRALWTLFWSTIPVYILAVLVLGAARVWLFPHADGAVDNSLMWVMAMAVAGCLFVIPTAAEIPIVQTMMLAGMGTAPALALLMTLPAVSLPSLIMLRKAFPAKALWLTGAMVAVSGVIVGGLALLF
;
A
#
# COMPACT_ATOMS: atom_id res chain seq x y z
N SER A 1 -14.06 -13.36 32.17
CA SER A 1 -12.75 -12.93 32.73
C SER A 1 -12.22 -11.74 31.92
N ALA A 2 -11.48 -10.83 32.56
CA ALA A 2 -10.98 -9.59 31.94
C ALA A 2 -10.21 -9.83 30.61
N ALA A 3 -9.56 -10.97 30.41
CA ALA A 3 -8.91 -11.35 29.17
C ALA A 3 -9.88 -11.58 28.01
N SER A 4 -11.11 -12.05 28.25
CA SER A 4 -12.12 -12.24 27.21
C SER A 4 -12.76 -10.92 26.77
N ASP A 5 -12.75 -9.89 27.63
CA ASP A 5 -13.30 -8.57 27.32
C ASP A 5 -12.31 -7.70 26.52
N VAL A 6 -11.01 -7.93 26.66
CA VAL A 6 -9.99 -7.27 25.83
C VAL A 6 -10.04 -7.80 24.38
N TYR A 7 -10.28 -9.10 24.20
CA TYR A 7 -10.47 -9.71 22.87
C TYR A 7 -11.79 -9.33 22.20
N LYS A 8 -12.80 -8.89 22.95
CA LYS A 8 -14.09 -8.42 22.43
C LYS A 8 -14.11 -6.96 22.00
N ARG A 9 -13.06 -6.20 22.23
CA ARG A 9 -12.87 -4.87 21.62
C ARG A 9 -12.42 -5.05 20.18
N GLN A 10 -13.37 -5.38 19.35
CA GLN A 10 -13.18 -5.47 17.91
C GLN A 10 -12.67 -4.12 17.40
N VAL A 11 -11.48 -4.14 16.82
CA VAL A 11 -10.94 -2.97 16.12
C VAL A 11 -11.91 -2.65 14.99
N SER A 12 -12.38 -1.41 14.92
CA SER A 12 -13.27 -0.98 13.85
C SER A 12 -12.60 -1.19 12.47
N MET A 13 -13.40 -1.44 11.44
CA MET A 13 -12.91 -1.61 10.07
C MET A 13 -12.05 -0.43 9.65
N GLY A 14 -12.47 0.80 9.96
CA GLY A 14 -11.70 2.01 9.68
C GLY A 14 -10.35 2.03 10.41
N GLY A 15 -10.31 1.63 11.69
CA GLY A 15 -9.07 1.51 12.45
C GLY A 15 -8.10 0.50 11.86
N ALA A 16 -8.59 -0.67 11.44
CA ALA A 16 -7.79 -1.70 10.78
C ALA A 16 -7.24 -1.23 9.43
N LEU A 17 -8.05 -0.54 8.62
CA LEU A 17 -7.62 0.05 7.34
C LEU A 17 -6.62 1.18 7.55
N ALA A 18 -6.83 2.04 8.56
CA ALA A 18 -5.88 3.11 8.90
C ALA A 18 -4.51 2.53 9.28
N PHE A 19 -4.49 1.48 10.08
CA PHE A 19 -3.25 0.80 10.45
C PHE A 19 -2.57 0.15 9.25
N TRP A 20 -3.33 -0.55 8.40
CA TRP A 20 -2.80 -1.21 7.22
C TRP A 20 -2.17 -0.23 6.21
N MET A 21 -2.86 0.86 5.87
CA MET A 21 -2.36 1.88 4.94
C MET A 21 -1.31 2.79 5.60
N GLY A 22 -1.52 3.15 6.86
CA GLY A 22 -0.66 4.09 7.57
C GLY A 22 0.75 3.56 7.76
N ASN A 23 0.90 2.27 8.03
CA ASN A 23 2.20 1.67 8.26
C ASN A 23 3.20 1.89 7.09
N PRO A 24 2.90 1.57 5.83
CA PRO A 24 3.84 1.83 4.73
C PRO A 24 3.88 3.30 4.29
N VAL A 25 2.75 4.03 4.35
CA VAL A 25 2.67 5.43 3.88
C VAL A 25 3.40 6.39 4.80
N LEU A 26 3.22 6.23 6.11
CA LEU A 26 3.71 7.15 7.15
C LEU A 26 4.91 6.60 7.91
N ASN A 27 5.61 5.60 7.38
CA ASN A 27 6.79 5.03 8.00
C ASN A 27 7.89 6.09 8.16
N PRO A 28 8.33 6.41 9.40
CA PRO A 28 9.30 7.47 9.63
C PRO A 28 10.64 7.21 8.93
N ALA A 29 11.11 5.97 8.90
CA ALA A 29 12.37 5.62 8.24
C ALA A 29 12.29 5.86 6.73
N THR A 30 11.15 5.52 6.11
CA THR A 30 10.91 5.76 4.68
C THR A 30 10.82 7.26 4.38
N LEU A 31 10.16 8.03 5.24
CA LEU A 31 10.05 9.49 5.08
C LEU A 31 11.42 10.18 5.19
N VAL A 32 12.24 9.77 6.16
CA VAL A 32 13.61 10.27 6.32
C VAL A 32 14.46 9.89 5.10
N PHE A 33 14.39 8.65 4.65
CA PHE A 33 15.10 8.19 3.45
C PHE A 33 14.66 8.97 2.21
N MET A 34 13.37 9.21 2.04
CA MET A 34 12.83 10.05 0.97
C MET A 34 13.37 11.47 1.03
N GLY A 35 13.46 12.06 2.23
CA GLY A 35 14.00 13.40 2.42
C GLY A 35 15.45 13.53 1.94
N PHE A 36 16.27 12.51 2.15
CA PHE A 36 17.66 12.49 1.68
C PHE A 36 17.81 12.20 0.19
N VAL A 37 16.95 11.37 -0.39
CA VAL A 37 17.07 10.90 -1.78
C VAL A 37 16.35 11.81 -2.78
N LEU A 38 15.10 12.16 -2.49
CA LEU A 38 14.24 12.97 -3.37
C LEU A 38 14.13 14.43 -2.92
N GLY A 39 14.47 14.71 -1.65
CA GLY A 39 14.34 16.02 -1.03
C GLY A 39 13.21 16.10 -0.02
N TRP A 40 13.39 17.00 0.96
CA TRP A 40 12.46 17.16 2.09
C TRP A 40 11.07 17.65 1.67
N GLY A 41 10.95 18.31 0.51
CA GLY A 41 9.65 18.69 -0.06
C GLY A 41 8.76 17.47 -0.36
N PHE A 42 9.31 16.45 -0.99
CA PHE A 42 8.61 15.19 -1.27
C PHE A 42 8.19 14.49 0.02
N ALA A 43 9.09 14.43 1.01
CA ALA A 43 8.80 13.81 2.31
C ALA A 43 7.68 14.56 3.06
N ALA A 44 7.70 15.90 3.05
CA ALA A 44 6.67 16.73 3.68
C ALA A 44 5.30 16.55 2.99
N ILE A 45 5.26 16.59 1.66
CA ILE A 45 4.03 16.34 0.90
C ILE A 45 3.47 14.96 1.23
N ARG A 46 4.31 13.92 1.20
CA ARG A 46 3.88 12.54 1.54
C ARG A 46 3.38 12.45 2.97
N LEU A 47 4.04 13.07 3.94
CA LEU A 47 3.61 13.05 5.33
C LEU A 47 2.23 13.69 5.48
N VAL A 48 2.05 14.91 4.99
CA VAL A 48 0.79 15.65 5.16
C VAL A 48 -0.32 15.02 4.33
N ALA A 49 -0.12 14.82 3.04
CA ALA A 49 -1.12 14.25 2.17
C ALA A 49 -1.42 12.78 2.52
N GLY A 50 -0.40 12.00 2.91
CA GLY A 50 -0.56 10.63 3.38
C GLY A 50 -1.38 10.53 4.66
N LEU A 51 -1.13 11.41 5.63
CA LEU A 51 -1.93 11.47 6.87
C LEU A 51 -3.39 11.79 6.56
N VAL A 52 -3.64 12.81 5.74
CA VAL A 52 -5.00 13.19 5.31
C VAL A 52 -5.66 12.02 4.57
N MET A 53 -4.97 11.41 3.62
CA MET A 53 -5.46 10.26 2.86
C MET A 53 -5.87 9.10 3.78
N VAL A 54 -4.99 8.68 4.69
CA VAL A 54 -5.25 7.55 5.61
C VAL A 54 -6.46 7.84 6.49
N LEU A 55 -6.56 9.03 7.08
CA LEU A 55 -7.67 9.41 7.94
C LEU A 55 -8.99 9.52 7.18
N LEU A 56 -8.99 10.16 6.01
CA LEU A 56 -10.18 10.29 5.18
C LEU A 56 -10.69 8.93 4.71
N ILE A 57 -9.83 8.09 4.17
CA ILE A 57 -10.23 6.77 3.66
C ILE A 57 -10.77 5.91 4.80
N ALA A 58 -10.06 5.85 5.92
CA ALA A 58 -10.49 5.07 7.08
C ALA A 58 -11.88 5.50 7.58
N THR A 59 -12.11 6.80 7.70
CA THR A 59 -13.39 7.34 8.19
C THR A 59 -14.53 7.17 7.18
N LEU A 60 -14.27 7.40 5.90
CA LEU A 60 -15.28 7.27 4.85
C LEU A 60 -15.66 5.81 4.61
N VAL A 61 -14.69 4.89 4.59
CA VAL A 61 -15.00 3.46 4.43
C VAL A 61 -15.76 2.96 5.65
N GLN A 62 -15.37 3.34 6.87
CA GLN A 62 -16.11 3.01 8.10
C GLN A 62 -17.57 3.49 8.03
N LYS A 63 -17.82 4.68 7.48
CA LYS A 63 -19.15 5.27 7.39
C LYS A 63 -20.00 4.65 6.26
N TRP A 64 -19.41 4.33 5.12
CA TRP A 64 -20.13 3.91 3.91
C TRP A 64 -20.29 2.40 3.77
N VAL A 65 -19.39 1.64 4.38
CA VAL A 65 -19.46 0.19 4.39
C VAL A 65 -19.96 -0.25 5.75
N ARG A 66 -21.23 -0.68 5.80
CA ARG A 66 -21.79 -1.26 7.03
C ARG A 66 -21.06 -2.56 7.35
N GLU A 67 -20.61 -2.68 8.58
CA GLU A 67 -20.05 -3.93 9.07
C GLU A 67 -21.17 -4.98 9.09
N THR A 68 -20.98 -6.03 8.31
CA THR A 68 -21.85 -7.21 8.43
C THR A 68 -21.38 -8.03 9.63
N PRO A 69 -22.29 -8.65 10.41
CA PRO A 69 -21.91 -9.46 11.58
C PRO A 69 -20.91 -10.57 11.28
N GLN A 70 -20.82 -11.02 10.03
CA GLN A 70 -19.86 -12.04 9.58
C GLN A 70 -18.41 -11.51 9.47
N THR A 71 -18.23 -10.20 9.35
CA THR A 71 -16.88 -9.59 9.34
C THR A 71 -16.28 -9.55 10.76
N GLN A 72 -17.10 -9.87 11.75
CA GLN A 72 -16.76 -9.87 13.16
C GLN A 72 -16.50 -11.27 13.74
N ALA A 73 -16.60 -12.31 12.92
CA ALA A 73 -16.15 -13.62 13.38
C ALA A 73 -14.66 -13.48 13.76
N PRO A 74 -14.27 -13.82 14.99
CA PRO A 74 -12.87 -13.95 15.30
C PRO A 74 -12.33 -14.89 14.23
N VAL A 75 -11.29 -14.47 13.52
CA VAL A 75 -10.46 -15.44 12.84
C VAL A 75 -9.94 -16.29 14.00
N GLU A 76 -10.61 -17.39 14.27
CA GLU A 76 -10.01 -18.46 15.03
C GLU A 76 -8.75 -18.79 14.24
N ILE A 77 -7.67 -18.16 14.67
CA ILE A 77 -6.35 -18.65 14.34
C ILE A 77 -6.34 -19.98 15.06
N ASP A 78 -6.70 -21.02 14.32
CA ASP A 78 -6.48 -22.38 14.73
C ASP A 78 -4.96 -22.50 14.95
N ILE A 79 -4.55 -22.12 16.17
CA ILE A 79 -3.19 -22.33 16.61
C ILE A 79 -3.16 -23.82 16.88
N PRO A 80 -2.63 -24.64 15.97
CA PRO A 80 -2.55 -26.06 16.20
C PRO A 80 -1.87 -26.21 17.54
N GLU A 81 -2.51 -26.97 18.47
CA GLU A 81 -1.92 -27.25 19.77
C GLU A 81 -0.48 -27.65 19.56
N ALA A 82 0.39 -26.83 20.08
CA ALA A 82 1.78 -26.79 19.69
C ALA A 82 2.51 -27.98 20.27
N GLN A 83 2.43 -29.12 19.57
CA GLN A 83 3.30 -30.26 19.83
C GLN A 83 4.71 -29.94 19.35
N GLY A 84 5.67 -29.88 20.26
CA GLY A 84 7.09 -29.66 19.98
C GLY A 84 7.73 -28.49 20.71
N GLY A 85 9.04 -28.53 20.88
CA GLY A 85 9.82 -27.48 21.53
C GLY A 85 9.79 -26.15 20.77
N PHE A 86 10.14 -25.06 21.43
CA PHE A 86 10.14 -23.69 20.88
C PHE A 86 10.81 -23.60 19.51
N PHE A 87 12.01 -24.19 19.35
CA PHE A 87 12.77 -24.16 18.09
C PHE A 87 12.07 -24.90 16.93
N SER A 88 11.39 -26.01 17.22
CA SER A 88 10.63 -26.76 16.21
C SER A 88 9.43 -25.96 15.71
N ARG A 89 8.73 -25.26 16.60
CA ARG A 89 7.60 -24.38 16.27
C ARG A 89 8.06 -23.17 15.47
N TRP A 90 9.13 -22.54 15.91
CA TRP A 90 9.75 -21.40 15.23
C TRP A 90 10.21 -21.77 13.81
N GLY A 91 10.93 -22.89 13.67
CA GLY A 91 11.38 -23.36 12.35
C GLY A 91 10.22 -23.70 11.41
N ARG A 92 9.14 -24.31 11.92
CA ARG A 92 7.95 -24.61 11.12
C ARG A 92 7.20 -23.33 10.70
N ALA A 93 7.07 -22.37 11.60
CA ALA A 93 6.48 -21.06 11.30
C ALA A 93 7.30 -20.32 10.22
N LEU A 94 8.63 -20.28 10.35
CA LEU A 94 9.51 -19.70 9.33
C LEU A 94 9.38 -20.41 7.99
N TRP A 95 9.35 -21.74 7.99
CA TRP A 95 9.20 -22.51 6.77
C TRP A 95 7.87 -22.23 6.07
N THR A 96 6.78 -22.18 6.83
CA THR A 96 5.45 -21.84 6.30
C THR A 96 5.42 -20.43 5.75
N LEU A 97 5.96 -19.44 6.49
CA LEU A 97 6.04 -18.05 6.03
C LEU A 97 6.92 -17.91 4.78
N PHE A 98 8.05 -18.62 4.73
CA PHE A 98 8.94 -18.61 3.58
C PHE A 98 8.20 -19.09 2.31
N TRP A 99 7.60 -20.27 2.35
CA TRP A 99 6.90 -20.84 1.20
C TRP A 99 5.60 -20.13 0.84
N SER A 100 4.92 -19.51 1.78
CA SER A 100 3.71 -18.71 1.49
C SER A 100 4.03 -17.33 0.93
N THR A 101 5.18 -16.75 1.24
CA THR A 101 5.50 -15.35 0.90
C THR A 101 6.50 -15.26 -0.25
N ILE A 102 7.62 -15.97 -0.18
CA ILE A 102 8.73 -15.82 -1.12
C ILE A 102 8.36 -16.19 -2.57
N PRO A 103 7.70 -17.31 -2.86
CA PRO A 103 7.33 -17.66 -4.24
C PRO A 103 6.36 -16.64 -4.85
N VAL A 104 5.37 -16.20 -4.07
CA VAL A 104 4.42 -15.17 -4.51
C VAL A 104 5.13 -13.85 -4.78
N TYR A 105 6.08 -13.48 -3.92
CA TYR A 105 6.88 -12.28 -4.10
C TYR A 105 7.77 -12.35 -5.35
N ILE A 106 8.49 -13.47 -5.54
CA ILE A 106 9.33 -13.69 -6.73
C ILE A 106 8.47 -13.63 -7.99
N LEU A 107 7.33 -14.33 -8.00
CA LEU A 107 6.40 -14.32 -9.13
C LEU A 107 5.90 -12.89 -9.43
N ALA A 108 5.50 -12.14 -8.40
CA ALA A 108 5.08 -10.76 -8.55
C ALA A 108 6.19 -9.89 -9.16
N VAL A 109 7.43 -9.98 -8.65
CA VAL A 109 8.58 -9.23 -9.16
C VAL A 109 8.90 -9.61 -10.60
N LEU A 110 8.86 -10.90 -10.96
CA LEU A 110 9.10 -11.36 -12.33
C LEU A 110 8.02 -10.88 -13.30
N VAL A 111 6.74 -11.01 -12.92
CA VAL A 111 5.61 -10.54 -13.75
C VAL A 111 5.67 -9.03 -13.92
N LEU A 112 5.96 -8.29 -12.86
CA LEU A 112 6.10 -6.83 -12.92
C LEU A 112 7.33 -6.40 -13.68
N GLY A 113 8.46 -7.11 -13.53
CA GLY A 113 9.68 -6.87 -14.29
C GLY A 113 9.47 -7.08 -15.79
N ALA A 114 8.75 -8.14 -16.18
CA ALA A 114 8.34 -8.38 -17.56
C ALA A 114 7.34 -7.33 -18.05
N ALA A 115 6.34 -7.00 -17.24
CA ALA A 115 5.32 -6.00 -17.56
C ALA A 115 5.90 -4.58 -17.64
N ARG A 116 7.02 -4.29 -16.99
CA ARG A 116 7.72 -3.00 -17.05
C ARG A 116 8.02 -2.58 -18.50
N VAL A 117 8.45 -3.51 -19.34
CA VAL A 117 8.75 -3.24 -20.76
C VAL A 117 7.49 -2.81 -21.53
N TRP A 118 6.32 -3.28 -21.13
CA TRP A 118 5.03 -2.96 -21.76
C TRP A 118 4.34 -1.75 -21.15
N LEU A 119 4.52 -1.56 -19.83
CA LEU A 119 3.90 -0.45 -19.10
C LEU A 119 4.69 0.85 -19.20
N PHE A 120 5.99 0.73 -19.43
CA PHE A 120 6.88 1.86 -19.68
C PHE A 120 7.57 1.60 -21.03
N PRO A 121 6.85 1.68 -22.18
CA PRO A 121 7.47 1.67 -23.48
C PRO A 121 8.51 2.78 -23.48
N HIS A 122 9.67 2.50 -24.00
CA HIS A 122 10.85 3.37 -24.07
C HIS A 122 10.44 4.83 -24.05
N ALA A 123 10.75 5.51 -22.96
CA ALA A 123 10.40 6.90 -22.74
C ALA A 123 11.34 7.80 -23.56
N ASP A 124 11.31 7.63 -24.89
CA ASP A 124 11.77 8.65 -25.83
C ASP A 124 10.76 9.81 -25.89
N GLY A 125 9.62 9.69 -25.20
CA GLY A 125 8.72 10.75 -24.86
C GLY A 125 8.64 10.86 -23.35
N ALA A 126 9.25 11.86 -22.78
CA ALA A 126 9.26 12.11 -21.35
C ALA A 126 7.85 11.96 -20.77
N VAL A 127 7.73 11.23 -19.67
CA VAL A 127 6.53 11.24 -18.80
C VAL A 127 6.42 12.67 -18.25
N ASP A 128 5.79 13.52 -19.03
CA ASP A 128 5.72 14.95 -18.77
C ASP A 128 4.78 15.28 -17.59
N ASN A 129 4.79 16.53 -17.18
CA ASN A 129 3.86 17.04 -16.19
C ASN A 129 2.48 17.27 -16.84
N SER A 130 1.78 16.19 -17.19
CA SER A 130 0.42 16.25 -17.69
C SER A 130 -0.54 15.46 -16.81
N LEU A 131 -1.81 15.87 -16.79
CA LEU A 131 -2.86 15.22 -16.02
C LEU A 131 -3.05 13.75 -16.44
N MET A 132 -2.81 13.44 -17.72
CA MET A 132 -2.90 12.08 -18.23
C MET A 132 -1.86 11.17 -17.55
N TRP A 133 -0.61 11.61 -17.47
CA TRP A 133 0.45 10.86 -16.79
C TRP A 133 0.25 10.79 -15.27
N VAL A 134 -0.28 11.85 -14.66
CA VAL A 134 -0.66 11.84 -13.24
C VAL A 134 -1.70 10.75 -12.97
N MET A 135 -2.76 10.66 -13.79
CA MET A 135 -3.79 9.62 -13.66
C MET A 135 -3.21 8.23 -13.91
N ALA A 136 -2.41 8.06 -14.97
CA ALA A 136 -1.78 6.80 -15.30
C ALA A 136 -0.89 6.29 -14.15
N MET A 137 -0.05 7.16 -13.58
CA MET A 137 0.85 6.82 -12.47
C MET A 137 0.12 6.57 -11.16
N ALA A 138 -0.96 7.29 -10.88
CA ALA A 138 -1.80 7.02 -9.71
C ALA A 138 -2.46 5.63 -9.78
N VAL A 139 -2.96 5.24 -10.94
CA VAL A 139 -3.53 3.91 -11.15
C VAL A 139 -2.44 2.84 -11.13
N ALA A 140 -1.33 3.06 -11.83
CA ALA A 140 -0.19 2.14 -11.85
C ALA A 140 0.30 1.84 -10.43
N GLY A 141 0.44 2.88 -9.58
CA GLY A 141 0.86 2.71 -8.18
C GLY A 141 -0.05 1.79 -7.37
N CYS A 142 -1.36 1.81 -7.63
CA CYS A 142 -2.31 0.91 -6.97
C CYS A 142 -2.28 -0.53 -7.50
N LEU A 143 -1.69 -0.77 -8.66
CA LEU A 143 -1.63 -2.11 -9.25
C LEU A 143 -0.38 -2.87 -8.81
N PHE A 144 0.72 -2.16 -8.60
CA PHE A 144 2.03 -2.78 -8.34
C PHE A 144 2.28 -3.04 -6.86
N VAL A 145 3.06 -4.09 -6.58
CA VAL A 145 3.63 -4.38 -5.26
C VAL A 145 5.11 -4.07 -5.31
N ILE A 146 5.56 -3.20 -4.43
CA ILE A 146 6.98 -2.89 -4.26
C ILE A 146 7.34 -3.02 -2.77
N PRO A 147 8.54 -3.53 -2.43
CA PRO A 147 9.00 -3.55 -1.05
C PRO A 147 9.04 -2.15 -0.45
N THR A 148 8.76 -2.05 0.83
CA THR A 148 8.79 -0.79 1.58
C THR A 148 10.10 -0.05 1.34
N ALA A 149 10.01 1.24 1.02
CA ALA A 149 11.09 2.16 0.68
C ALA A 149 11.76 1.95 -0.70
N ALA A 150 11.53 0.84 -1.42
CA ALA A 150 12.09 0.64 -2.76
C ALA A 150 11.42 1.55 -3.81
N GLU A 151 10.24 2.09 -3.53
CA GLU A 151 9.58 3.09 -4.38
C GLU A 151 10.43 4.36 -4.55
N ILE A 152 11.25 4.72 -3.55
CA ILE A 152 12.04 5.95 -3.56
C ILE A 152 13.14 5.92 -4.64
N PRO A 153 14.05 4.95 -4.67
CA PRO A 153 15.07 4.88 -5.73
C PRO A 153 14.46 4.59 -7.11
N ILE A 154 13.33 3.88 -7.18
CA ILE A 154 12.63 3.65 -8.45
C ILE A 154 12.14 4.97 -9.03
N VAL A 155 11.41 5.76 -8.24
CA VAL A 155 10.90 7.07 -8.67
C VAL A 155 12.04 8.03 -8.96
N GLN A 156 13.11 8.03 -8.16
CA GLN A 156 14.31 8.83 -8.43
C GLN A 156 14.89 8.50 -9.81
N THR A 157 15.06 7.21 -10.12
CA THR A 157 15.58 6.78 -11.43
C THR A 157 14.66 7.22 -12.57
N MET A 158 13.33 7.13 -12.38
CA MET A 158 12.36 7.59 -13.38
C MET A 158 12.42 9.12 -13.57
N MET A 159 12.58 9.88 -12.50
CA MET A 159 12.75 11.35 -12.58
C MET A 159 14.05 11.72 -13.26
N LEU A 160 15.15 11.02 -13.00
CA LEU A 160 16.42 11.20 -13.71
C LEU A 160 16.31 10.84 -15.19
N ALA A 161 15.41 9.93 -15.55
CA ALA A 161 15.08 9.58 -16.94
C ALA A 161 14.05 10.51 -17.59
N GLY A 162 13.66 11.61 -16.93
CA GLY A 162 12.79 12.66 -17.49
C GLY A 162 11.33 12.62 -17.02
N MET A 163 10.98 11.81 -16.03
CA MET A 163 9.63 11.85 -15.45
C MET A 163 9.39 13.15 -14.68
N GLY A 164 8.26 13.79 -14.95
CA GLY A 164 7.85 15.02 -14.27
C GLY A 164 7.55 14.81 -12.78
N THR A 165 7.61 15.91 -12.01
CA THR A 165 7.36 15.89 -10.55
C THR A 165 5.93 15.52 -10.19
N ALA A 166 4.95 15.92 -11.00
CA ALA A 166 3.55 15.66 -10.75
C ALA A 166 3.19 14.15 -10.85
N PRO A 167 3.53 13.44 -11.92
CA PRO A 167 3.33 11.98 -11.97
C PRO A 167 4.20 11.23 -10.94
N ALA A 168 5.38 11.75 -10.60
CA ALA A 168 6.22 11.17 -9.55
C ALA A 168 5.52 11.22 -8.18
N LEU A 169 4.92 12.35 -7.81
CA LEU A 169 4.17 12.51 -6.57
C LEU A 169 2.91 11.62 -6.55
N ALA A 170 2.18 11.52 -7.65
CA ALA A 170 1.04 10.62 -7.76
C ALA A 170 1.44 9.16 -7.49
N LEU A 171 2.54 8.72 -8.09
CA LEU A 171 3.08 7.38 -7.91
C LEU A 171 3.55 7.13 -6.48
N LEU A 172 4.30 8.06 -5.87
CA LEU A 172 4.80 7.97 -4.50
C LEU A 172 3.68 7.92 -3.45
N MET A 173 2.51 8.51 -3.75
CA MET A 173 1.36 8.45 -2.85
C MET A 173 0.65 7.11 -2.89
N THR A 174 0.54 6.51 -4.08
CA THR A 174 -0.29 5.32 -4.29
C THR A 174 0.45 4.00 -4.09
N LEU A 175 1.72 3.93 -4.52
CA LEU A 175 2.56 2.71 -4.46
C LEU A 175 2.63 2.07 -3.06
N PRO A 176 2.91 2.83 -1.97
CA PRO A 176 3.02 2.22 -0.66
C PRO A 176 1.65 1.94 -0.02
N ALA A 177 0.61 2.67 -0.41
CA ALA A 177 -0.68 2.65 0.27
C ALA A 177 -1.46 1.36 0.02
N VAL A 178 -1.58 0.97 -1.24
CA VAL A 178 -2.41 -0.16 -1.69
C VAL A 178 -1.79 -0.79 -2.92
N SER A 179 -1.91 -2.11 -3.04
CA SER A 179 -1.57 -2.84 -4.26
C SER A 179 -2.63 -3.87 -4.58
N LEU A 180 -2.81 -4.18 -5.85
CA LEU A 180 -3.78 -5.18 -6.28
C LEU A 180 -3.60 -6.55 -5.58
N PRO A 181 -2.39 -7.11 -5.46
CA PRO A 181 -2.17 -8.34 -4.70
C PRO A 181 -2.56 -8.23 -3.24
N SER A 182 -2.28 -7.10 -2.56
CA SER A 182 -2.66 -6.92 -1.17
C SER A 182 -4.18 -6.84 -0.99
N LEU A 183 -4.91 -6.21 -1.93
CA LEU A 183 -6.37 -6.21 -1.94
C LEU A 183 -6.94 -7.62 -2.09
N ILE A 184 -6.36 -8.43 -2.99
CA ILE A 184 -6.77 -9.81 -3.19
C ILE A 184 -6.53 -10.66 -1.94
N MET A 185 -5.40 -10.48 -1.27
CA MET A 185 -5.09 -11.21 -0.03
C MET A 185 -6.06 -10.86 1.11
N LEU A 186 -6.43 -9.59 1.22
CA LEU A 186 -7.31 -9.10 2.28
C LEU A 186 -8.81 -9.38 2.04
N ARG A 187 -9.20 -9.89 0.87
CA ARG A 187 -10.62 -10.18 0.56
C ARG A 187 -11.27 -11.20 1.50
N LYS A 188 -10.48 -11.99 2.22
CA LYS A 188 -10.97 -12.92 3.24
C LYS A 188 -11.26 -12.23 4.57
N ALA A 189 -10.62 -11.12 4.87
CA ALA A 189 -10.72 -10.38 6.11
C ALA A 189 -11.65 -9.16 6.03
N PHE A 190 -11.79 -8.58 4.83
CA PHE A 190 -12.58 -7.37 4.60
C PHE A 190 -13.62 -7.58 3.50
N PRO A 191 -14.79 -6.92 3.58
CA PRO A 191 -15.76 -6.90 2.50
C PRO A 191 -15.13 -6.39 1.20
N ALA A 192 -15.44 -7.03 0.06
CA ALA A 192 -14.90 -6.62 -1.23
C ALA A 192 -15.19 -5.14 -1.54
N LYS A 193 -16.38 -4.65 -1.15
CA LYS A 193 -16.76 -3.24 -1.30
C LYS A 193 -15.80 -2.29 -0.56
N ALA A 194 -15.39 -2.64 0.66
CA ALA A 194 -14.43 -1.83 1.42
C ALA A 194 -13.07 -1.77 0.73
N LEU A 195 -12.59 -2.91 0.25
CA LEU A 195 -11.29 -3.01 -0.43
C LEU A 195 -11.26 -2.23 -1.74
N TRP A 196 -12.26 -2.40 -2.60
CA TRP A 196 -12.34 -1.67 -3.87
C TRP A 196 -12.52 -0.16 -3.65
N LEU A 197 -13.33 0.22 -2.67
CA LEU A 197 -13.50 1.63 -2.31
C LEU A 197 -12.17 2.22 -1.80
N THR A 198 -11.44 1.50 -0.95
CA THR A 198 -10.11 1.92 -0.47
C THR A 198 -9.15 2.10 -1.64
N GLY A 199 -9.04 1.13 -2.55
CA GLY A 199 -8.18 1.22 -3.73
C GLY A 199 -8.53 2.42 -4.64
N ALA A 200 -9.82 2.61 -4.92
CA ALA A 200 -10.29 3.74 -5.72
C ALA A 200 -9.98 5.09 -5.07
N MET A 201 -10.19 5.20 -3.75
CA MET A 201 -9.90 6.44 -3.02
C MET A 201 -8.41 6.73 -2.93
N VAL A 202 -7.55 5.71 -2.81
CA VAL A 202 -6.09 5.88 -2.88
C VAL A 202 -5.68 6.39 -4.26
N ALA A 203 -6.21 5.81 -5.35
CA ALA A 203 -5.94 6.30 -6.70
C ALA A 203 -6.37 7.76 -6.87
N VAL A 204 -7.57 8.12 -6.42
CA VAL A 204 -8.07 9.50 -6.44
C VAL A 204 -7.17 10.43 -5.63
N SER A 205 -6.70 10.00 -4.45
CA SER A 205 -5.77 10.81 -3.64
C SER A 205 -4.44 11.04 -4.37
N GLY A 206 -3.91 10.03 -5.08
CA GLY A 206 -2.73 10.19 -5.93
C GLY A 206 -2.96 11.19 -7.06
N VAL A 207 -4.13 11.13 -7.72
CA VAL A 207 -4.49 12.11 -8.77
C VAL A 207 -4.60 13.51 -8.21
N ILE A 208 -5.20 13.69 -7.02
CA ILE A 208 -5.31 15.00 -6.38
C ILE A 208 -3.93 15.56 -6.06
N VAL A 209 -3.05 14.77 -5.42
CA VAL A 209 -1.71 15.24 -5.03
C VAL A 209 -0.85 15.55 -6.27
N GLY A 210 -0.84 14.66 -7.27
CA GLY A 210 -0.15 14.91 -8.53
C GLY A 210 -0.76 16.07 -9.32
N GLY A 211 -2.10 16.19 -9.33
CA GLY A 211 -2.80 17.30 -9.98
C GLY A 211 -2.51 18.65 -9.34
N LEU A 212 -2.43 18.71 -8.01
CA LEU A 212 -1.99 19.93 -7.31
C LEU A 212 -0.56 20.31 -7.67
N ALA A 213 0.32 19.33 -7.85
CA ALA A 213 1.70 19.59 -8.26
C ALA A 213 1.85 20.12 -9.71
N LEU A 214 0.80 20.02 -10.54
CA LEU A 214 0.79 20.66 -11.86
C LEU A 214 0.59 22.18 -11.79
N LEU A 215 0.16 22.70 -10.64
CA LEU A 215 -0.12 24.13 -10.45
C LEU A 215 1.12 24.92 -10.00
N PHE A 216 2.19 24.23 -9.61
CA PHE A 216 3.44 24.80 -9.10
C PHE A 216 4.65 24.33 -9.91
#